data_6250a8f95fc30684c48ec695b40b0e9e
#
_entry.id   6250a8f95fc30684c48ec695b40b0e9e
#
_cell.length_a   1.000
_cell.length_b   1.000
_cell.length_c   1.000
_cell.angle_alpha   90.00
_cell.angle_beta   90.00
_cell.angle_gamma   90.00
#
_symmetry.space_group_name_H-M   'P 1'
#
loop_
_entity.id
_entity.type
_entity.pdbx_description
1 polymer ?
#
loop_
_entity_poly.entity_id
_entity_poly.type
_entity_poly.pdbx_seq_one_letter_code
_entity_poly.pdbx_strand_id
1 'polypeptide(L)'
;MTVVDRVTAADSSAPQTPLAEVASQFLPRIRDLARKMELDRRLDDDLVEDMEAAGLFSVIVPKRWGGAGLGPHELNEVMETVARGDVSTAWVTGFYNFHNWFLCRFPLEVQEELYAGRASVRCAAILSSPGTTERIGDQLRVNGRWGYATGMLHASHALVPVTIDDGLFWVIVPREKLEIIDDWDVAAMSATESVTIVAKDTVIPETWAMPFAKMMSATDHAGMFHGEEVMRLPFSALTSAISSLYVGALDAAVEISRERLNSASGVNSPPRIERPHARVRWVNAFQTARVMHMVRDHATQEAIEIARRGTPQTLEEEASRGLHGGMILRTVRETLRDLVDGNGSSGYRSDNHLRRMSADIAMLSTHAVHGEYDVMMDRYARWLLGMGLAPDDPGARMT
;
A
#
# COMPACT_ATOMS: atom_id res chain seq x y z
N MET A 1 23.13 -24.44 35.15
CA MET A 1 22.92 -24.99 33.79
C MET A 1 21.53 -24.58 33.33
N THR A 2 21.49 -23.49 32.69
CA THR A 2 20.27 -22.76 32.27
C THR A 2 19.83 -23.30 30.89
N VAL A 3 18.54 -23.51 30.77
CA VAL A 3 17.88 -24.04 29.57
C VAL A 3 17.82 -22.92 28.51
N VAL A 4 18.89 -22.74 27.78
CA VAL A 4 18.96 -21.89 26.59
C VAL A 4 19.89 -22.58 25.59
N ASP A 5 19.41 -23.66 25.00
CA ASP A 5 20.01 -24.23 23.80
C ASP A 5 19.06 -25.28 23.22
N ARG A 6 18.31 -24.88 22.25
CA ARG A 6 17.79 -25.67 21.12
C ARG A 6 16.63 -24.93 20.40
N VAL A 7 16.98 -23.85 19.71
CA VAL A 7 16.30 -23.56 18.45
C VAL A 7 17.28 -24.02 17.38
N THR A 8 17.13 -25.24 16.95
CA THR A 8 17.82 -25.76 15.76
C THR A 8 17.38 -24.92 14.58
N ALA A 9 18.33 -24.17 14.02
CA ALA A 9 18.17 -23.55 12.71
C ALA A 9 17.75 -24.66 11.74
N ALA A 10 16.54 -24.58 11.22
CA ALA A 10 16.13 -25.38 10.09
C ALA A 10 17.02 -24.99 8.91
N ASP A 11 17.73 -25.97 8.39
CA ASP A 11 18.63 -25.84 7.24
C ASP A 11 17.76 -25.50 6.00
N SER A 12 17.67 -24.21 5.66
CA SER A 12 16.86 -23.71 4.56
C SER A 12 17.64 -23.72 3.25
N SER A 13 18.11 -24.89 2.81
CA SER A 13 18.81 -25.05 1.53
C SER A 13 17.88 -25.34 0.33
N ALA A 14 16.59 -25.41 0.50
CA ALA A 14 15.65 -25.45 -0.62
C ALA A 14 15.34 -24.03 -1.07
N PRO A 15 15.33 -23.73 -2.39
CA PRO A 15 14.90 -22.41 -2.87
C PRO A 15 13.46 -22.18 -2.42
N GLN A 16 13.24 -21.13 -1.62
CA GLN A 16 11.89 -20.74 -1.23
C GLN A 16 11.13 -20.26 -2.46
N THR A 17 9.88 -20.72 -2.62
CA THR A 17 8.99 -20.23 -3.68
C THR A 17 8.86 -18.71 -3.57
N PRO A 18 9.07 -17.94 -4.65
CA PRO A 18 8.89 -16.49 -4.62
C PRO A 18 7.48 -16.13 -4.12
N LEU A 19 7.36 -15.11 -3.25
CA LEU A 19 6.06 -14.73 -2.66
C LEU A 19 5.04 -14.26 -3.71
N ALA A 20 5.49 -13.72 -4.84
CA ALA A 20 4.61 -13.42 -5.98
C ALA A 20 3.98 -14.68 -6.58
N GLU A 21 4.71 -15.79 -6.61
CA GLU A 21 4.21 -17.09 -7.07
C GLU A 21 3.21 -17.67 -6.05
N VAL A 22 3.48 -17.51 -4.76
CA VAL A 22 2.51 -17.82 -3.69
C VAL A 22 1.25 -16.95 -3.85
N ALA A 23 1.38 -15.64 -4.05
CA ALA A 23 0.27 -14.73 -4.28
C ALA A 23 -0.58 -15.13 -5.49
N SER A 24 0.05 -15.65 -6.56
CA SER A 24 -0.65 -16.07 -7.77
C SER A 24 -1.64 -17.22 -7.52
N GLN A 25 -1.40 -18.05 -6.52
CA GLN A 25 -2.30 -19.15 -6.14
C GLN A 25 -3.63 -18.64 -5.56
N PHE A 26 -3.64 -17.43 -5.02
CA PHE A 26 -4.85 -16.80 -4.49
C PHE A 26 -5.69 -16.09 -5.55
N LEU A 27 -5.16 -15.81 -6.74
CA LEU A 27 -5.86 -15.02 -7.77
C LEU A 27 -7.25 -15.53 -8.13
N PRO A 28 -7.48 -16.84 -8.35
CA PRO A 28 -8.83 -17.33 -8.66
C PRO A 28 -9.81 -17.01 -7.53
N ARG A 29 -9.42 -17.30 -6.28
CA ARG A 29 -10.26 -17.04 -5.09
C ARG A 29 -10.52 -15.55 -4.88
N ILE A 30 -9.50 -14.70 -5.03
CA ILE A 30 -9.66 -13.23 -4.92
C ILE A 30 -10.66 -12.73 -5.96
N ARG A 31 -10.56 -13.16 -7.22
CA ARG A 31 -11.48 -12.77 -8.30
C ARG A 31 -12.92 -13.21 -8.03
N ASP A 32 -13.10 -14.43 -7.56
CA ASP A 32 -14.43 -14.99 -7.26
C ASP A 32 -15.09 -14.24 -6.08
N LEU A 33 -14.32 -13.90 -5.05
CA LEU A 33 -14.80 -13.19 -3.87
C LEU A 33 -14.96 -11.68 -4.08
N ALA A 34 -14.30 -11.09 -5.06
CA ALA A 34 -14.19 -9.64 -5.20
C ALA A 34 -15.54 -8.90 -5.25
N ARG A 35 -16.58 -9.48 -5.89
CA ARG A 35 -17.91 -8.88 -5.89
C ARG A 35 -18.61 -8.99 -4.54
N LYS A 36 -18.46 -10.11 -3.85
CA LYS A 36 -19.01 -10.30 -2.49
C LYS A 36 -18.36 -9.30 -1.54
N MET A 37 -17.03 -9.18 -1.55
CA MET A 37 -16.26 -8.24 -0.73
C MET A 37 -16.66 -6.76 -0.99
N GLU A 38 -16.90 -6.38 -2.26
CA GLU A 38 -17.42 -5.05 -2.61
C GLU A 38 -18.79 -4.79 -1.95
N LEU A 39 -19.70 -5.77 -1.97
CA LEU A 39 -21.03 -5.64 -1.40
C LEU A 39 -21.04 -5.66 0.13
N ASP A 40 -20.22 -6.52 0.71
CA ASP A 40 -20.08 -6.65 2.16
C ASP A 40 -19.27 -5.48 2.76
N ARG A 41 -18.60 -4.67 1.90
CA ARG A 41 -17.69 -3.59 2.28
C ARG A 41 -16.58 -4.07 3.21
N ARG A 42 -16.15 -5.31 2.99
CA ARG A 42 -15.19 -6.01 3.85
C ARG A 42 -14.47 -7.10 3.08
N LEU A 43 -13.20 -7.34 3.39
CA LEU A 43 -12.49 -8.52 2.91
C LEU A 43 -13.10 -9.80 3.51
N ASP A 44 -12.90 -10.92 2.84
CA ASP A 44 -13.32 -12.21 3.33
C ASP A 44 -12.35 -12.69 4.43
N ASP A 45 -12.88 -13.09 5.59
CA ASP A 45 -12.10 -13.45 6.77
C ASP A 45 -11.11 -14.57 6.48
N ASP A 46 -11.58 -15.67 5.86
CA ASP A 46 -10.76 -16.84 5.56
C ASP A 46 -9.67 -16.49 4.51
N LEU A 47 -9.98 -15.58 3.56
CA LEU A 47 -8.98 -15.11 2.60
C LEU A 47 -7.86 -14.35 3.29
N VAL A 48 -8.19 -13.45 4.21
CA VAL A 48 -7.21 -12.64 4.96
C VAL A 48 -6.32 -13.54 5.83
N GLU A 49 -6.90 -14.53 6.52
CA GLU A 49 -6.16 -15.47 7.35
C GLU A 49 -5.20 -16.34 6.52
N ASP A 50 -5.67 -16.88 5.40
CA ASP A 50 -4.84 -17.69 4.51
C ASP A 50 -3.71 -16.89 3.86
N MET A 51 -3.98 -15.65 3.44
CA MET A 51 -2.95 -14.75 2.89
C MET A 51 -1.89 -14.37 3.93
N GLU A 52 -2.28 -14.14 5.19
CA GLU A 52 -1.35 -13.92 6.29
C GLU A 52 -0.50 -15.17 6.55
N ALA A 53 -1.12 -16.34 6.67
CA ALA A 53 -0.43 -17.61 6.87
C ALA A 53 0.55 -17.94 5.73
N ALA A 54 0.25 -17.51 4.50
CA ALA A 54 1.11 -17.63 3.34
C ALA A 54 2.26 -16.59 3.31
N GLY A 55 2.34 -15.69 4.28
CA GLY A 55 3.42 -14.69 4.41
C GLY A 55 3.23 -13.42 3.57
N LEU A 56 2.06 -13.22 2.95
CA LEU A 56 1.82 -12.08 2.06
C LEU A 56 1.74 -10.73 2.81
N PHE A 57 1.58 -10.74 4.14
CA PHE A 57 1.59 -9.53 4.98
C PHE A 57 2.94 -9.29 5.69
N SER A 58 3.92 -10.16 5.46
CA SER A 58 5.24 -10.12 6.10
C SER A 58 6.41 -10.13 5.11
N VAL A 59 6.17 -9.65 3.88
CA VAL A 59 7.18 -9.61 2.79
C VAL A 59 8.43 -8.85 3.23
N ILE A 60 8.25 -7.68 3.83
CA ILE A 60 9.33 -6.79 4.27
C ILE A 60 9.58 -6.82 5.78
N VAL A 61 8.88 -7.67 6.52
CA VAL A 61 9.13 -7.86 7.96
C VAL A 61 10.47 -8.57 8.15
N PRO A 62 11.32 -8.13 9.10
CA PRO A 62 12.61 -8.76 9.37
C PRO A 62 12.51 -10.25 9.69
N LYS A 63 13.51 -11.01 9.24
CA LYS A 63 13.62 -12.46 9.50
C LYS A 63 13.62 -12.81 10.98
N ARG A 64 14.15 -11.93 11.83
CA ARG A 64 14.10 -12.08 13.28
C ARG A 64 12.68 -12.31 13.81
N TRP A 65 11.69 -11.70 13.19
CA TRP A 65 10.26 -11.84 13.56
C TRP A 65 9.54 -12.91 12.74
N GLY A 66 10.26 -13.68 11.91
CA GLY A 66 9.66 -14.71 11.05
C GLY A 66 9.16 -14.20 9.71
N GLY A 67 9.37 -12.93 9.39
CA GLY A 67 9.06 -12.36 8.07
C GLY A 67 10.08 -12.77 7.00
N ALA A 68 9.81 -12.39 5.75
CA ALA A 68 10.69 -12.74 4.64
C ALA A 68 11.94 -11.84 4.55
N GLY A 69 11.91 -10.63 5.12
CA GLY A 69 13.02 -9.68 5.11
C GLY A 69 13.42 -9.24 3.71
N LEU A 70 12.46 -9.22 2.78
CA LEU A 70 12.68 -8.88 1.36
C LEU A 70 12.58 -7.37 1.13
N GLY A 71 12.79 -6.93 -0.10
CA GLY A 71 12.87 -5.53 -0.47
C GLY A 71 11.67 -5.02 -1.27
N PRO A 72 11.79 -3.78 -1.81
CA PRO A 72 10.72 -3.17 -2.58
C PRO A 72 10.38 -3.93 -3.87
N HIS A 73 11.33 -4.60 -4.52
CA HIS A 73 11.07 -5.35 -5.75
C HIS A 73 10.08 -6.50 -5.50
N GLU A 74 10.33 -7.31 -4.46
CA GLU A 74 9.48 -8.45 -4.13
C GLU A 74 8.10 -7.98 -3.61
N LEU A 75 8.07 -6.87 -2.86
CA LEU A 75 6.80 -6.26 -2.46
C LEU A 75 6.01 -5.77 -3.67
N ASN A 76 6.67 -5.16 -4.66
CA ASN A 76 6.04 -4.75 -5.92
C ASN A 76 5.41 -5.93 -6.64
N GLU A 77 6.12 -7.04 -6.77
CA GLU A 77 5.62 -8.26 -7.44
C GLU A 77 4.40 -8.85 -6.73
N VAL A 78 4.42 -8.89 -5.39
CA VAL A 78 3.27 -9.35 -4.59
C VAL A 78 2.07 -8.42 -4.80
N MET A 79 2.27 -7.11 -4.67
CA MET A 79 1.22 -6.10 -4.83
C MET A 79 0.59 -6.15 -6.22
N GLU A 80 1.42 -6.21 -7.27
CA GLU A 80 0.99 -6.33 -8.65
C GLU A 80 0.16 -7.59 -8.85
N THR A 81 0.65 -8.74 -8.34
CA THR A 81 -0.03 -10.02 -8.47
C THR A 81 -1.40 -9.97 -7.80
N VAL A 82 -1.51 -9.54 -6.55
CA VAL A 82 -2.79 -9.47 -5.84
C VAL A 82 -3.76 -8.50 -6.54
N ALA A 83 -3.27 -7.37 -7.06
CA ALA A 83 -4.07 -6.37 -7.76
C ALA A 83 -4.72 -6.90 -9.06
N ARG A 84 -4.13 -7.91 -9.69
CA ARG A 84 -4.76 -8.62 -10.83
C ARG A 84 -6.02 -9.39 -10.42
N GLY A 85 -6.18 -9.67 -9.14
CA GLY A 85 -7.38 -10.27 -8.57
C GLY A 85 -8.41 -9.23 -8.14
N ASP A 86 -7.99 -8.31 -7.25
CA ASP A 86 -8.84 -7.24 -6.73
C ASP A 86 -7.98 -6.10 -6.16
N VAL A 87 -8.37 -4.86 -6.47
CA VAL A 87 -7.62 -3.64 -6.10
C VAL A 87 -7.71 -3.37 -4.60
N SER A 88 -8.87 -3.55 -3.97
CA SER A 88 -9.07 -3.36 -2.54
C SER A 88 -8.23 -4.35 -1.72
N THR A 89 -8.21 -5.61 -2.12
CA THR A 89 -7.39 -6.67 -1.48
C THR A 89 -5.91 -6.33 -1.58
N ALA A 90 -5.43 -5.89 -2.75
CA ALA A 90 -4.05 -5.48 -2.93
C ALA A 90 -3.68 -4.27 -2.06
N TRP A 91 -4.57 -3.30 -1.95
CA TRP A 91 -4.38 -2.12 -1.12
C TRP A 91 -4.18 -2.50 0.36
N VAL A 92 -5.06 -3.33 0.92
CA VAL A 92 -4.94 -3.80 2.31
C VAL A 92 -3.66 -4.62 2.51
N THR A 93 -3.32 -5.51 1.54
CA THR A 93 -2.06 -6.28 1.57
C THR A 93 -0.84 -5.38 1.65
N GLY A 94 -0.78 -4.34 0.82
CA GLY A 94 0.31 -3.38 0.82
C GLY A 94 0.38 -2.59 2.12
N PHE A 95 -0.75 -2.14 2.63
CA PHE A 95 -0.81 -1.37 3.86
C PHE A 95 -0.38 -2.19 5.07
N TYR A 96 -0.76 -3.45 5.19
CA TYR A 96 -0.23 -4.31 6.26
C TYR A 96 1.29 -4.46 6.17
N ASN A 97 1.87 -4.58 4.98
CA ASN A 97 3.33 -4.58 4.83
C ASN A 97 3.95 -3.24 5.24
N PHE A 98 3.43 -2.10 4.75
CA PHE A 98 3.95 -0.77 5.12
C PHE A 98 3.83 -0.50 6.62
N HIS A 99 2.72 -0.89 7.23
CA HIS A 99 2.51 -0.67 8.64
C HIS A 99 3.42 -1.56 9.50
N ASN A 100 3.71 -2.79 9.07
CA ASN A 100 4.74 -3.61 9.71
C ASN A 100 6.13 -2.96 9.62
N TRP A 101 6.47 -2.31 8.48
CA TRP A 101 7.72 -1.56 8.38
C TRP A 101 7.81 -0.42 9.40
N PHE A 102 6.70 0.29 9.66
CA PHE A 102 6.65 1.28 10.74
C PHE A 102 6.79 0.63 12.12
N LEU A 103 6.07 -0.45 12.39
CA LEU A 103 6.14 -1.15 13.69
C LEU A 103 7.54 -1.69 13.99
N CYS A 104 8.27 -2.17 12.99
CA CYS A 104 9.66 -2.61 13.14
C CYS A 104 10.66 -1.47 13.41
N ARG A 105 10.23 -0.22 13.48
CA ARG A 105 11.04 0.95 13.86
C ARG A 105 10.88 1.36 15.32
N PHE A 106 9.86 0.87 16.01
CA PHE A 106 9.68 1.07 17.45
C PHE A 106 10.82 0.43 18.28
N PRO A 107 10.98 0.76 19.57
CA PRO A 107 11.93 0.09 20.45
C PRO A 107 11.81 -1.44 20.40
N LEU A 108 12.92 -2.16 20.60
CA LEU A 108 12.93 -3.63 20.43
C LEU A 108 11.98 -4.34 21.40
N GLU A 109 11.83 -3.85 22.63
CA GLU A 109 10.90 -4.38 23.61
C GLU A 109 9.43 -4.29 23.15
N VAL A 110 9.07 -3.21 22.43
CA VAL A 110 7.73 -3.05 21.83
C VAL A 110 7.56 -4.03 20.67
N GLN A 111 8.59 -4.19 19.84
CA GLN A 111 8.56 -5.15 18.75
C GLN A 111 8.46 -6.60 19.26
N GLU A 112 9.19 -6.97 20.32
CA GLU A 112 9.12 -8.29 20.97
C GLU A 112 7.69 -8.61 21.44
N GLU A 113 6.98 -7.63 22.00
CA GLU A 113 5.59 -7.78 22.40
C GLU A 113 4.67 -7.94 21.17
N LEU A 114 4.80 -7.08 20.17
CA LEU A 114 3.96 -7.09 18.98
C LEU A 114 4.10 -8.34 18.14
N TYR A 115 5.33 -8.84 17.96
CA TYR A 115 5.65 -9.98 17.10
C TYR A 115 5.72 -11.32 17.84
N ALA A 116 5.35 -11.37 19.13
CA ALA A 116 5.32 -12.62 19.90
C ALA A 116 4.45 -13.68 19.23
N GLY A 117 5.11 -14.72 18.65
CA GLY A 117 4.44 -15.85 18.02
C GLY A 117 3.77 -15.56 16.65
N ARG A 118 4.12 -14.46 15.99
CA ARG A 118 3.57 -14.10 14.67
C ARG A 118 4.62 -13.43 13.78
N ALA A 119 4.52 -13.64 12.46
CA ALA A 119 5.41 -13.05 11.47
C ALA A 119 4.92 -11.67 10.95
N SER A 120 3.69 -11.29 11.24
CA SER A 120 3.10 -10.00 10.88
C SER A 120 2.14 -9.51 11.94
N VAL A 121 1.94 -8.20 11.98
CA VAL A 121 0.90 -7.54 12.78
C VAL A 121 -0.06 -6.86 11.82
N ARG A 122 -1.32 -7.30 11.78
CA ARG A 122 -2.34 -6.57 11.03
C ARG A 122 -2.62 -5.26 11.80
N CYS A 123 -2.11 -4.18 11.26
CA CYS A 123 -2.17 -2.85 11.85
C CYS A 123 -2.75 -1.85 10.85
N ALA A 124 -3.69 -1.00 11.29
CA ALA A 124 -4.19 0.11 10.49
C ALA A 124 -3.47 1.40 10.91
N ALA A 125 -2.62 1.97 10.04
CA ALA A 125 -1.99 3.26 10.30
C ALA A 125 -2.72 4.40 9.58
N ILE A 126 -2.83 5.55 10.24
CA ILE A 126 -3.66 6.65 9.78
C ILE A 126 -2.82 7.92 9.68
N LEU A 127 -2.94 8.61 8.53
CA LEU A 127 -2.37 9.94 8.28
C LEU A 127 -3.49 10.97 8.28
N SER A 128 -3.81 11.53 9.44
CA SER A 128 -4.82 12.57 9.58
C SER A 128 -4.48 13.52 10.72
N SER A 129 -5.38 14.43 11.09
CA SER A 129 -5.18 15.34 12.22
C SER A 129 -4.90 14.56 13.51
N PRO A 130 -3.90 15.01 14.30
CA PRO A 130 -3.51 14.29 15.50
C PRO A 130 -4.60 14.38 16.59
N GLY A 131 -4.72 13.29 17.35
CA GLY A 131 -5.45 13.26 18.62
C GLY A 131 -4.68 13.97 19.72
N THR A 132 -5.27 14.00 20.93
CA THR A 132 -4.67 14.61 22.13
C THR A 132 -4.19 13.55 23.11
N THR A 133 -3.21 13.90 23.92
CA THR A 133 -2.68 13.02 24.97
C THR A 133 -2.54 13.75 26.30
N GLU A 134 -2.58 12.98 27.40
CA GLU A 134 -2.23 13.39 28.74
C GLU A 134 -1.30 12.34 29.36
N ARG A 135 -0.16 12.76 29.96
CA ARG A 135 0.72 11.83 30.67
C ARG A 135 0.14 11.44 32.02
N ILE A 136 0.17 10.15 32.32
CA ILE A 136 -0.25 9.57 33.60
C ILE A 136 0.84 8.61 34.07
N GLY A 137 1.83 9.14 34.80
CA GLY A 137 3.01 8.36 35.18
C GLY A 137 3.83 7.98 33.94
N ASP A 138 3.99 6.67 33.73
CA ASP A 138 4.67 6.05 32.55
C ASP A 138 3.71 5.68 31.41
N GLN A 139 2.49 6.22 31.46
CA GLN A 139 1.44 5.95 30.50
C GLN A 139 0.93 7.23 29.83
N LEU A 140 0.26 7.06 28.70
CA LEU A 140 -0.45 8.11 27.99
C LEU A 140 -1.94 7.81 27.96
N ARG A 141 -2.76 8.78 28.32
CA ARG A 141 -4.19 8.78 28.04
C ARG A 141 -4.40 9.44 26.68
N VAL A 142 -4.96 8.68 25.74
CA VAL A 142 -5.15 9.08 24.36
C VAL A 142 -6.63 9.34 24.09
N ASN A 143 -6.91 10.47 23.44
CA ASN A 143 -8.23 10.84 22.96
C ASN A 143 -8.15 11.28 21.49
N GLY A 144 -9.04 10.75 20.67
CA GLY A 144 -9.08 11.14 19.26
C GLY A 144 -10.12 10.37 18.46
N ARG A 145 -10.38 10.89 17.25
CA ARG A 145 -11.24 10.27 16.24
C ARG A 145 -10.51 10.34 14.90
N TRP A 146 -10.33 9.20 14.26
CA TRP A 146 -9.60 9.10 13.01
C TRP A 146 -10.39 8.25 12.00
N GLY A 147 -10.67 8.82 10.85
CA GLY A 147 -11.24 8.11 9.70
C GLY A 147 -10.16 7.48 8.84
N TYR A 148 -10.58 6.72 7.84
CA TYR A 148 -9.71 6.06 6.85
C TYR A 148 -8.73 5.03 7.45
N ALA A 149 -9.14 4.32 8.49
CA ALA A 149 -8.37 3.23 9.09
C ALA A 149 -8.43 1.97 8.22
N THR A 150 -7.67 1.95 7.12
CA THR A 150 -7.64 0.87 6.14
C THR A 150 -7.32 -0.48 6.77
N GLY A 151 -8.15 -1.50 6.49
CA GLY A 151 -7.99 -2.86 7.00
C GLY A 151 -8.36 -3.03 8.48
N MET A 152 -9.00 -2.03 9.11
CA MET A 152 -9.24 -2.04 10.55
C MET A 152 -10.14 -3.18 11.03
N LEU A 153 -11.06 -3.66 10.21
CA LEU A 153 -11.95 -4.75 10.63
C LEU A 153 -11.20 -6.07 10.86
N HIS A 154 -10.05 -6.27 10.23
CA HIS A 154 -9.16 -7.41 10.41
C HIS A 154 -7.89 -7.07 11.22
N ALA A 155 -7.64 -5.80 11.53
CA ALA A 155 -6.46 -5.38 12.27
C ALA A 155 -6.56 -5.71 13.77
N SER A 156 -5.44 -6.03 14.40
CA SER A 156 -5.30 -6.19 15.84
C SER A 156 -4.87 -4.90 16.55
N HIS A 157 -4.27 -3.97 15.80
CA HIS A 157 -3.75 -2.69 16.30
C HIS A 157 -4.04 -1.56 15.32
N ALA A 158 -4.06 -0.34 15.84
CA ALA A 158 -4.00 0.87 15.04
C ALA A 158 -2.74 1.67 15.39
N LEU A 159 -2.19 2.37 14.40
CA LEU A 159 -1.10 3.34 14.55
C LEU A 159 -1.66 4.71 14.22
N VAL A 160 -1.85 5.54 15.24
CA VAL A 160 -2.57 6.81 15.12
C VAL A 160 -1.70 8.01 15.47
N PRO A 161 -1.86 9.14 14.77
CA PRO A 161 -1.14 10.36 15.09
C PRO A 161 -1.74 11.03 16.34
N VAL A 162 -0.87 11.51 17.22
CA VAL A 162 -1.23 12.28 18.42
C VAL A 162 -0.24 13.41 18.65
N THR A 163 -0.65 14.41 19.44
CA THR A 163 0.26 15.46 19.94
C THR A 163 0.70 15.12 21.35
N ILE A 164 2.02 15.09 21.59
CA ILE A 164 2.63 14.96 22.93
C ILE A 164 3.59 16.13 23.08
N ASP A 165 3.40 17.00 24.09
CA ASP A 165 4.25 18.17 24.37
C ASP A 165 4.54 19.01 23.11
N ASP A 166 3.51 19.35 22.34
CA ASP A 166 3.57 20.10 21.07
C ASP A 166 4.27 19.36 19.92
N GLY A 167 4.74 18.13 20.12
CA GLY A 167 5.34 17.28 19.09
C GLY A 167 4.34 16.32 18.46
N LEU A 168 4.54 16.01 17.17
CA LEU A 168 3.78 14.98 16.48
C LEU A 168 4.38 13.59 16.75
N PHE A 169 3.56 12.70 17.26
CA PHE A 169 3.91 11.30 17.52
C PHE A 169 2.95 10.37 16.82
N TRP A 170 3.39 9.16 16.56
CA TRP A 170 2.52 8.03 16.31
C TRP A 170 2.49 7.11 17.52
N VAL A 171 1.29 6.68 17.90
CA VAL A 171 1.08 5.74 19.01
C VAL A 171 0.37 4.49 18.54
N ILE A 172 0.79 3.35 19.11
CA ILE A 172 0.16 2.05 18.86
C ILE A 172 -1.00 1.91 19.84
N VAL A 173 -2.19 1.59 19.33
CA VAL A 173 -3.38 1.35 20.15
C VAL A 173 -3.95 -0.02 19.81
N PRO A 174 -4.09 -0.95 20.78
CA PRO A 174 -4.78 -2.22 20.56
C PRO A 174 -6.23 -2.03 20.13
N ARG A 175 -6.70 -2.87 19.20
CA ARG A 175 -8.07 -2.80 18.68
C ARG A 175 -9.15 -2.82 19.77
N GLU A 176 -8.97 -3.67 20.78
CA GLU A 176 -9.92 -3.83 21.89
C GLU A 176 -10.08 -2.58 22.76
N LYS A 177 -9.18 -1.60 22.61
CA LYS A 177 -9.24 -0.30 23.30
C LYS A 177 -9.84 0.81 22.43
N LEU A 178 -10.32 0.47 21.23
CA LEU A 178 -10.89 1.42 20.27
C LEU A 178 -12.38 1.14 20.05
N GLU A 179 -13.17 2.18 19.95
CA GLU A 179 -14.51 2.12 19.37
C GLU A 179 -14.36 2.15 17.84
N ILE A 180 -14.92 1.17 17.14
CA ILE A 180 -14.93 1.08 15.68
C ILE A 180 -16.30 1.50 15.19
N ILE A 181 -16.33 2.48 14.29
CA ILE A 181 -17.54 2.98 13.65
C ILE A 181 -17.52 2.52 12.20
N ASP A 182 -18.41 1.58 11.85
CA ASP A 182 -18.55 1.07 10.49
C ASP A 182 -19.30 2.09 9.62
N ASP A 183 -18.58 3.14 9.22
CA ASP A 183 -19.07 4.26 8.42
C ASP A 183 -18.44 4.30 7.01
N TRP A 184 -17.77 3.22 6.58
CA TRP A 184 -17.12 3.15 5.27
C TRP A 184 -18.13 2.86 4.16
N ASP A 185 -18.91 3.88 3.78
CA ASP A 185 -19.93 3.83 2.70
C ASP A 185 -19.44 4.65 1.50
N VAL A 186 -18.79 3.99 0.57
CA VAL A 186 -18.09 4.60 -0.57
C VAL A 186 -18.45 3.94 -1.89
N ALA A 187 -18.30 4.68 -2.98
CA ALA A 187 -18.63 4.23 -4.33
C ALA A 187 -17.60 3.27 -4.96
N ALA A 188 -16.40 3.20 -4.37
CA ALA A 188 -15.29 2.38 -4.84
C ALA A 188 -14.36 2.06 -3.66
N MET A 189 -13.43 1.10 -3.79
CA MET A 189 -12.55 0.65 -2.71
C MET A 189 -13.34 0.19 -1.46
N SER A 190 -14.57 -0.26 -1.63
CA SER A 190 -15.48 -0.56 -0.53
C SER A 190 -14.93 -1.64 0.40
N ALA A 191 -14.25 -2.65 -0.16
CA ALA A 191 -13.70 -3.76 0.61
C ALA A 191 -12.42 -3.41 1.39
N THR A 192 -11.93 -2.17 1.37
CA THR A 192 -10.75 -1.76 2.15
C THR A 192 -11.02 -1.54 3.62
N GLU A 193 -12.28 -1.54 4.05
CA GLU A 193 -12.67 -1.41 5.47
C GLU A 193 -12.06 -0.18 6.14
N SER A 194 -11.96 0.93 5.39
CA SER A 194 -11.28 2.14 5.87
C SER A 194 -12.16 2.94 6.83
N VAL A 195 -12.67 2.25 7.84
CA VAL A 195 -13.63 2.75 8.84
C VAL A 195 -13.06 3.83 9.74
N THR A 196 -13.93 4.47 10.51
CA THR A 196 -13.53 5.41 11.58
C THR A 196 -13.26 4.67 12.88
N ILE A 197 -12.18 5.07 13.59
CA ILE A 197 -11.85 4.60 14.92
C ILE A 197 -11.82 5.76 15.91
N VAL A 198 -12.17 5.46 17.19
CA VAL A 198 -12.20 6.44 18.26
C VAL A 198 -11.51 5.90 19.49
N ALA A 199 -10.59 6.68 20.04
CA ALA A 199 -10.05 6.47 21.39
C ALA A 199 -10.72 7.46 22.36
N LYS A 200 -11.23 6.93 23.48
CA LYS A 200 -11.82 7.73 24.57
C LYS A 200 -11.14 7.34 25.87
N ASP A 201 -10.38 8.26 26.45
CA ASP A 201 -9.60 8.04 27.67
C ASP A 201 -8.79 6.74 27.62
N THR A 202 -8.29 6.40 26.43
CA THR A 202 -7.58 5.15 26.18
C THR A 202 -6.17 5.23 26.73
N VAL A 203 -5.84 4.34 27.67
CA VAL A 203 -4.54 4.31 28.33
C VAL A 203 -3.62 3.29 27.65
N ILE A 204 -2.42 3.76 27.24
CA ILE A 204 -1.35 2.96 26.63
C ILE A 204 -0.01 3.24 27.32
N PRO A 205 0.97 2.33 27.27
CA PRO A 205 2.34 2.62 27.72
C PRO A 205 2.96 3.78 26.92
N GLU A 206 3.72 4.66 27.55
CA GLU A 206 4.43 5.73 26.83
C GLU A 206 5.47 5.18 25.84
N THR A 207 6.05 4.00 26.11
CA THR A 207 6.95 3.30 25.20
C THR A 207 6.32 2.94 23.84
N TRP A 208 4.99 2.93 23.74
CA TRP A 208 4.24 2.70 22.50
C TRP A 208 4.03 3.99 21.67
N ALA A 209 4.67 5.07 22.08
CA ALA A 209 4.71 6.34 21.35
C ALA A 209 6.06 6.54 20.68
N MET A 210 6.06 7.00 19.44
CA MET A 210 7.27 7.30 18.68
C MET A 210 7.15 8.65 17.99
N PRO A 211 8.14 9.55 18.14
CA PRO A 211 8.15 10.80 17.39
C PRO A 211 8.08 10.56 15.89
N PHE A 212 7.19 11.27 15.19
CA PHE A 212 6.99 11.12 13.75
C PHE A 212 8.30 11.33 12.97
N ALA A 213 9.08 12.34 13.33
CA ALA A 213 10.38 12.61 12.70
C ALA A 213 11.35 11.43 12.84
N LYS A 214 11.38 10.78 14.02
CA LYS A 214 12.20 9.59 14.26
C LYS A 214 11.69 8.38 13.47
N MET A 215 10.36 8.20 13.39
CA MET A 215 9.71 7.17 12.57
C MET A 215 10.11 7.28 11.11
N MET A 216 10.22 8.50 10.58
CA MET A 216 10.56 8.76 9.18
C MET A 216 12.06 8.88 8.93
N SER A 217 12.89 8.89 9.97
CA SER A 217 14.36 8.94 9.84
C SER A 217 14.90 7.72 9.08
N ALA A 218 15.96 7.90 8.30
CA ALA A 218 16.66 6.81 7.63
C ALA A 218 17.55 5.99 8.58
N THR A 219 17.96 6.53 9.73
CA THR A 219 19.01 5.95 10.58
C THR A 219 18.70 5.94 12.06
N ASP A 220 17.85 6.83 12.56
CA ASP A 220 17.57 6.98 14.00
C ASP A 220 16.29 6.20 14.40
N HIS A 221 16.33 4.88 14.31
CA HIS A 221 15.23 4.01 14.76
C HIS A 221 15.72 2.60 15.04
N ALA A 222 14.95 1.81 15.82
CA ALA A 222 15.35 0.47 16.21
C ALA A 222 15.36 -0.56 15.06
N GLY A 223 14.69 -0.28 13.93
CA GLY A 223 14.76 -1.13 12.74
C GLY A 223 16.18 -1.36 12.21
N MET A 224 17.13 -0.48 12.54
CA MET A 224 18.55 -0.63 12.18
C MET A 224 19.20 -1.87 12.78
N PHE A 225 18.68 -2.42 13.87
CA PHE A 225 19.21 -3.64 14.50
C PHE A 225 18.92 -4.91 13.70
N HIS A 226 17.98 -4.89 12.75
CA HIS A 226 17.61 -6.08 12.02
C HIS A 226 18.59 -6.46 10.91
N GLY A 227 19.29 -5.50 10.36
CA GLY A 227 20.31 -5.73 9.33
C GLY A 227 19.76 -5.79 7.90
N GLU A 228 18.47 -6.07 7.69
CA GLU A 228 17.84 -6.08 6.37
C GLU A 228 17.89 -4.69 5.73
N GLU A 229 18.21 -4.65 4.44
CA GLU A 229 18.36 -3.40 3.69
C GLU A 229 17.05 -2.58 3.70
N VAL A 230 15.90 -3.25 3.60
CA VAL A 230 14.58 -2.60 3.58
C VAL A 230 14.32 -1.71 4.81
N MET A 231 14.91 -2.04 5.96
CA MET A 231 14.79 -1.22 7.17
C MET A 231 15.57 0.11 7.09
N ARG A 232 16.55 0.20 6.19
CA ARG A 232 17.37 1.40 5.95
C ARG A 232 16.82 2.28 4.83
N LEU A 233 15.89 1.76 4.03
CA LEU A 233 15.28 2.52 2.96
C LEU A 233 14.33 3.59 3.55
N PRO A 234 14.21 4.75 2.93
CA PRO A 234 13.15 5.71 3.28
C PRO A 234 11.79 5.15 2.87
N PHE A 235 10.73 5.60 3.54
CA PHE A 235 9.36 5.19 3.21
C PHE A 235 9.02 5.40 1.73
N SER A 236 9.54 6.47 1.14
CA SER A 236 9.36 6.79 -0.27
C SER A 236 9.87 5.70 -1.24
N ALA A 237 10.85 4.89 -0.85
CA ALA A 237 11.28 3.74 -1.65
C ALA A 237 10.24 2.61 -1.66
N LEU A 238 9.47 2.46 -0.58
CA LEU A 238 8.39 1.47 -0.48
C LEU A 238 7.13 1.89 -1.23
N THR A 239 6.90 3.18 -1.42
CA THR A 239 5.71 3.69 -2.12
C THR A 239 5.65 3.29 -3.60
N SER A 240 6.75 2.80 -4.19
CA SER A 240 6.75 2.18 -5.52
C SER A 240 5.80 0.97 -5.60
N ALA A 241 5.60 0.26 -4.49
CA ALA A 241 4.66 -0.85 -4.43
C ALA A 241 3.21 -0.42 -4.65
N ILE A 242 2.87 0.82 -4.30
CA ILE A 242 1.55 1.40 -4.61
C ILE A 242 1.40 1.56 -6.13
N SER A 243 2.46 1.98 -6.82
CA SER A 243 2.47 2.05 -8.29
C SER A 243 2.30 0.67 -8.94
N SER A 244 2.83 -0.39 -8.33
CA SER A 244 2.67 -1.77 -8.79
C SER A 244 1.24 -2.26 -8.74
N LEU A 245 0.45 -1.82 -7.75
CA LEU A 245 -0.98 -2.09 -7.70
C LEU A 245 -1.70 -1.55 -8.94
N TYR A 246 -1.38 -0.34 -9.40
CA TYR A 246 -1.96 0.23 -10.62
C TYR A 246 -1.57 -0.57 -11.86
N VAL A 247 -0.31 -0.98 -11.95
CA VAL A 247 0.21 -1.79 -13.07
C VAL A 247 -0.50 -3.15 -13.10
N GLY A 248 -0.63 -3.84 -11.97
CA GLY A 248 -1.34 -5.12 -11.87
C GLY A 248 -2.81 -5.02 -12.24
N ALA A 249 -3.50 -3.95 -11.83
CA ALA A 249 -4.87 -3.69 -12.25
C ALA A 249 -4.98 -3.49 -13.77
N LEU A 250 -4.03 -2.78 -14.37
CA LEU A 250 -4.00 -2.60 -15.83
C LEU A 250 -3.73 -3.92 -16.57
N ASP A 251 -2.83 -4.76 -16.08
CA ASP A 251 -2.58 -6.08 -16.67
C ASP A 251 -3.83 -6.94 -16.68
N ALA A 252 -4.54 -7.01 -15.56
CA ALA A 252 -5.81 -7.73 -15.50
C ALA A 252 -6.85 -7.16 -16.46
N ALA A 253 -6.93 -5.84 -16.57
CA ALA A 253 -7.84 -5.17 -17.50
C ALA A 253 -7.52 -5.50 -18.97
N VAL A 254 -6.25 -5.60 -19.31
CA VAL A 254 -5.78 -6.01 -20.67
C VAL A 254 -6.15 -7.46 -20.93
N GLU A 255 -5.98 -8.38 -19.97
CA GLU A 255 -6.39 -9.78 -20.08
C GLU A 255 -7.91 -9.91 -20.27
N ILE A 256 -8.71 -9.30 -19.41
CA ILE A 256 -10.18 -9.31 -19.49
C ILE A 256 -10.66 -8.74 -20.83
N SER A 257 -10.02 -7.65 -21.29
CA SER A 257 -10.37 -7.02 -22.56
C SER A 257 -10.03 -7.92 -23.75
N ARG A 258 -8.91 -8.67 -23.69
CA ARG A 258 -8.54 -9.64 -24.70
C ARG A 258 -9.56 -10.77 -24.82
N GLU A 259 -9.99 -11.33 -23.72
CA GLU A 259 -11.01 -12.39 -23.71
C GLU A 259 -12.32 -11.89 -24.35
N ARG A 260 -12.68 -10.64 -24.09
CA ARG A 260 -13.88 -10.01 -24.66
C ARG A 260 -13.81 -9.72 -26.14
N LEU A 261 -12.62 -9.63 -26.75
CA LEU A 261 -12.49 -9.43 -28.21
C LEU A 261 -13.18 -10.52 -29.02
N ASN A 262 -13.20 -11.75 -28.50
CA ASN A 262 -13.86 -12.89 -29.18
C ASN A 262 -15.39 -12.91 -29.00
N SER A 263 -15.96 -12.06 -28.13
CA SER A 263 -17.40 -12.01 -27.89
C SER A 263 -18.15 -11.23 -28.96
N ALA A 264 -19.33 -11.69 -29.37
CA ALA A 264 -20.26 -10.92 -30.18
C ALA A 264 -20.80 -9.72 -29.38
N SER A 265 -21.15 -8.62 -30.06
CA SER A 265 -21.62 -7.40 -29.43
C SER A 265 -23.04 -7.00 -29.83
N GLY A 266 -23.84 -7.93 -30.31
CA GLY A 266 -25.23 -7.68 -30.70
C GLY A 266 -25.73 -8.66 -31.76
N VAL A 267 -27.01 -8.60 -32.06
CA VAL A 267 -27.64 -9.41 -33.10
C VAL A 267 -27.04 -9.00 -34.46
N ASN A 268 -26.57 -9.96 -35.24
CA ASN A 268 -25.94 -9.74 -36.54
C ASN A 268 -24.70 -8.87 -36.56
N SER A 269 -24.02 -8.71 -35.42
CA SER A 269 -22.76 -7.98 -35.35
C SER A 269 -21.56 -8.93 -35.37
N PRO A 270 -20.49 -8.65 -36.14
CA PRO A 270 -19.27 -9.46 -36.09
C PRO A 270 -18.63 -9.40 -34.70
N PRO A 271 -17.83 -10.42 -34.32
CA PRO A 271 -17.03 -10.38 -33.12
C PRO A 271 -16.22 -9.08 -32.99
N ARG A 272 -15.99 -8.62 -31.77
CA ARG A 272 -15.23 -7.37 -31.54
C ARG A 272 -13.84 -7.41 -32.15
N ILE A 273 -13.22 -8.57 -32.18
CA ILE A 273 -11.88 -8.76 -32.77
C ILE A 273 -11.82 -8.37 -34.26
N GLU A 274 -12.92 -8.43 -34.99
CA GLU A 274 -13.00 -8.02 -36.40
C GLU A 274 -13.08 -6.50 -36.58
N ARG A 275 -13.29 -5.74 -35.49
CA ARG A 275 -13.45 -4.29 -35.51
C ARG A 275 -12.10 -3.60 -35.33
N PRO A 276 -11.63 -2.77 -36.27
CA PRO A 276 -10.33 -2.11 -36.16
C PRO A 276 -10.18 -1.30 -34.87
N HIS A 277 -11.19 -0.54 -34.47
CA HIS A 277 -11.14 0.30 -33.28
C HIS A 277 -11.03 -0.51 -31.98
N ALA A 278 -11.62 -1.71 -31.90
CA ALA A 278 -11.49 -2.57 -30.73
C ALA A 278 -10.07 -3.16 -30.61
N ARG A 279 -9.49 -3.55 -31.74
CA ARG A 279 -8.08 -4.01 -31.78
C ARG A 279 -7.11 -2.89 -31.39
N VAL A 280 -7.30 -1.68 -31.95
CA VAL A 280 -6.46 -0.52 -31.63
C VAL A 280 -6.55 -0.17 -30.15
N ARG A 281 -7.74 -0.13 -29.58
CA ARG A 281 -7.93 0.11 -28.14
C ARG A 281 -7.19 -0.91 -27.28
N TRP A 282 -7.34 -2.18 -27.61
CA TRP A 282 -6.67 -3.25 -26.87
C TRP A 282 -5.15 -3.17 -26.97
N VAL A 283 -4.59 -2.97 -28.18
CA VAL A 283 -3.14 -2.89 -28.35
C VAL A 283 -2.55 -1.65 -27.66
N ASN A 284 -3.27 -0.54 -27.65
CA ASN A 284 -2.84 0.65 -26.90
C ASN A 284 -2.76 0.34 -25.40
N ALA A 285 -3.79 -0.29 -24.81
CA ALA A 285 -3.76 -0.68 -23.40
C ALA A 285 -2.62 -1.67 -23.11
N PHE A 286 -2.40 -2.66 -23.99
CA PHE A 286 -1.32 -3.63 -23.86
C PHE A 286 0.07 -2.95 -23.90
N GLN A 287 0.29 -2.00 -24.81
CA GLN A 287 1.55 -1.27 -24.88
C GLN A 287 1.71 -0.32 -23.69
N THR A 288 0.63 0.29 -23.24
CA THR A 288 0.62 1.13 -22.03
C THR A 288 1.06 0.32 -20.81
N ALA A 289 0.51 -0.89 -20.61
CA ALA A 289 0.91 -1.76 -19.51
C ALA A 289 2.43 -2.03 -19.54
N ARG A 290 2.99 -2.39 -20.69
CA ARG A 290 4.44 -2.62 -20.84
C ARG A 290 5.28 -1.41 -20.47
N VAL A 291 4.86 -0.21 -20.90
CA VAL A 291 5.58 1.03 -20.55
C VAL A 291 5.49 1.33 -19.07
N MET A 292 4.30 1.10 -18.44
CA MET A 292 4.13 1.34 -17.02
C MET A 292 4.97 0.40 -16.14
N HIS A 293 5.17 -0.86 -16.57
CA HIS A 293 6.15 -1.76 -15.93
C HIS A 293 7.56 -1.15 -15.96
N MET A 294 8.03 -0.71 -17.13
CA MET A 294 9.37 -0.11 -17.27
C MET A 294 9.54 1.13 -16.38
N VAL A 295 8.53 2.00 -16.33
CA VAL A 295 8.56 3.21 -15.48
C VAL A 295 8.59 2.84 -13.99
N ARG A 296 7.77 1.88 -13.56
CA ARG A 296 7.72 1.40 -12.18
C ARG A 296 9.06 0.79 -11.75
N ASP A 297 9.64 -0.07 -12.59
CA ASP A 297 10.92 -0.74 -12.31
C ASP A 297 12.05 0.27 -12.20
N HIS A 298 12.09 1.24 -13.13
CA HIS A 298 13.05 2.32 -13.08
C HIS A 298 12.92 3.17 -11.80
N ALA A 299 11.70 3.59 -11.45
CA ALA A 299 11.45 4.38 -10.24
C ALA A 299 11.81 3.63 -8.95
N THR A 300 11.57 2.32 -8.91
CA THR A 300 11.94 1.47 -7.77
C THR A 300 13.46 1.39 -7.65
N GLN A 301 14.15 1.10 -8.73
CA GLN A 301 15.61 0.99 -8.76
C GLN A 301 16.28 2.32 -8.39
N GLU A 302 15.81 3.44 -8.95
CA GLU A 302 16.29 4.78 -8.63
C GLU A 302 16.15 5.08 -7.12
N ALA A 303 14.98 4.78 -6.53
CA ALA A 303 14.74 5.00 -5.11
C ALA A 303 15.69 4.18 -4.20
N ILE A 304 15.99 2.94 -4.57
CA ILE A 304 16.92 2.08 -3.85
C ILE A 304 18.36 2.62 -3.97
N GLU A 305 18.79 3.01 -5.17
CA GLU A 305 20.13 3.56 -5.40
C GLU A 305 20.38 4.87 -4.65
N ILE A 306 19.38 5.76 -4.66
CA ILE A 306 19.44 7.00 -3.87
C ILE A 306 19.59 6.67 -2.38
N ALA A 307 18.82 5.73 -1.87
CA ALA A 307 18.91 5.32 -0.46
C ALA A 307 20.27 4.69 -0.12
N ARG A 308 20.80 3.83 -0.99
CA ARG A 308 22.13 3.20 -0.82
C ARG A 308 23.27 4.21 -0.84
N ARG A 309 23.13 5.27 -1.58
CA ARG A 309 24.13 6.35 -1.63
C ARG A 309 24.30 7.03 -0.27
N GLY A 310 23.27 7.05 0.58
CA GLY A 310 23.31 7.61 1.94
C GLY A 310 23.45 9.14 2.01
N THR A 311 23.27 9.83 0.89
CA THR A 311 23.25 11.30 0.83
C THR A 311 21.79 11.77 0.72
N PRO A 312 21.47 12.98 1.20
CA PRO A 312 20.15 13.57 0.99
C PRO A 312 19.76 13.56 -0.49
N GLN A 313 18.49 13.35 -0.75
CA GLN A 313 17.94 13.47 -2.11
C GLN A 313 18.08 14.89 -2.61
N THR A 314 18.41 15.04 -3.89
CA THR A 314 18.29 16.32 -4.57
C THR A 314 16.83 16.64 -4.86
N LEU A 315 16.51 17.91 -5.06
CA LEU A 315 15.16 18.34 -5.46
C LEU A 315 14.73 17.68 -6.78
N GLU A 316 15.68 17.49 -7.71
CA GLU A 316 15.44 16.80 -8.99
C GLU A 316 15.02 15.36 -8.77
N GLU A 317 15.74 14.60 -7.93
CA GLU A 317 15.43 13.19 -7.63
C GLU A 317 14.08 13.06 -6.91
N GLU A 318 13.76 13.97 -6.01
CA GLU A 318 12.46 14.01 -5.33
C GLU A 318 11.33 14.26 -6.33
N ALA A 319 11.48 15.28 -7.19
CA ALA A 319 10.51 15.62 -8.21
C ALA A 319 10.35 14.50 -9.25
N SER A 320 11.45 13.93 -9.75
CA SER A 320 11.45 12.82 -10.71
C SER A 320 10.63 11.63 -10.20
N ARG A 321 10.87 11.23 -8.95
CA ARG A 321 10.13 10.11 -8.35
C ARG A 321 8.63 10.37 -8.22
N GLY A 322 8.25 11.57 -7.77
CA GLY A 322 6.84 11.97 -7.70
C GLY A 322 6.16 11.96 -9.07
N LEU A 323 6.90 12.37 -10.11
CA LEU A 323 6.42 12.34 -11.50
C LEU A 323 6.20 10.92 -12.02
N HIS A 324 7.11 9.99 -11.76
CA HIS A 324 6.95 8.60 -12.18
C HIS A 324 5.67 7.99 -11.59
N GLY A 325 5.46 8.13 -10.28
CA GLY A 325 4.24 7.64 -9.62
C GLY A 325 2.97 8.29 -10.16
N GLY A 326 2.96 9.62 -10.29
CA GLY A 326 1.83 10.37 -10.83
C GLY A 326 1.54 10.04 -12.30
N MET A 327 2.57 9.80 -13.13
CA MET A 327 2.41 9.39 -14.52
C MET A 327 1.77 8.00 -14.62
N ILE A 328 2.24 7.02 -13.83
CA ILE A 328 1.65 5.67 -13.80
C ILE A 328 0.17 5.78 -13.43
N LEU A 329 -0.14 6.43 -12.33
CA LEU A 329 -1.48 6.59 -11.81
C LEU A 329 -2.43 7.21 -12.83
N ARG A 330 -2.07 8.35 -13.42
CA ARG A 330 -2.89 9.05 -14.40
C ARG A 330 -3.09 8.22 -15.66
N THR A 331 -2.02 7.65 -16.20
CA THR A 331 -2.06 6.86 -17.42
C THR A 331 -2.89 5.59 -17.26
N VAL A 332 -2.74 4.88 -16.14
CA VAL A 332 -3.53 3.68 -15.83
C VAL A 332 -5.01 4.03 -15.66
N ARG A 333 -5.32 5.09 -14.91
CA ARG A 333 -6.70 5.55 -14.73
C ARG A 333 -7.41 5.86 -16.06
N GLU A 334 -6.74 6.60 -16.94
CA GLU A 334 -7.28 6.95 -18.27
C GLU A 334 -7.44 5.71 -19.15
N THR A 335 -6.48 4.80 -19.13
CA THR A 335 -6.52 3.56 -19.92
C THR A 335 -7.64 2.62 -19.46
N LEU A 336 -7.81 2.44 -18.14
CA LEU A 336 -8.91 1.64 -17.59
C LEU A 336 -10.27 2.21 -17.97
N ARG A 337 -10.42 3.52 -17.90
CA ARG A 337 -11.65 4.20 -18.32
C ARG A 337 -11.94 3.95 -19.80
N ASP A 338 -10.94 4.11 -20.68
CA ASP A 338 -11.12 3.86 -22.10
C ASP A 338 -11.51 2.40 -22.38
N LEU A 339 -10.93 1.43 -21.64
CA LEU A 339 -11.32 0.03 -21.76
C LEU A 339 -12.77 -0.22 -21.33
N VAL A 340 -13.25 0.43 -20.25
CA VAL A 340 -14.66 0.36 -19.82
C VAL A 340 -15.58 0.95 -20.89
N ASP A 341 -15.27 2.16 -21.38
CA ASP A 341 -16.04 2.85 -22.43
C ASP A 341 -16.13 2.01 -23.71
N GLY A 342 -15.04 1.34 -24.06
CA GLY A 342 -14.96 0.42 -25.22
C GLY A 342 -15.89 -0.80 -25.12
N ASN A 343 -16.36 -1.13 -23.93
CA ASN A 343 -17.35 -2.19 -23.73
C ASN A 343 -18.80 -1.72 -23.86
N GLY A 344 -19.03 -0.42 -24.09
CA GLY A 344 -20.38 0.17 -24.12
C GLY A 344 -21.12 -0.01 -22.80
N SER A 345 -22.45 -0.03 -22.81
CA SER A 345 -23.27 -0.13 -21.59
C SER A 345 -22.97 -1.39 -20.76
N SER A 346 -22.53 -2.47 -21.36
CA SER A 346 -22.12 -3.69 -20.63
C SER A 346 -20.87 -3.48 -19.79
N GLY A 347 -20.03 -2.50 -20.12
CA GLY A 347 -18.89 -2.08 -19.34
C GLY A 347 -19.27 -1.50 -17.98
N TYR A 348 -20.46 -0.93 -17.87
CA TYR A 348 -20.96 -0.25 -16.67
C TYR A 348 -21.89 -1.09 -15.78
N ARG A 349 -22.07 -2.36 -16.09
CA ARG A 349 -22.85 -3.24 -15.21
C ARG A 349 -22.17 -3.37 -13.84
N SER A 350 -22.98 -3.44 -12.78
CA SER A 350 -22.47 -3.52 -11.40
C SER A 350 -21.65 -4.78 -11.11
N ASP A 351 -21.89 -5.86 -11.85
CA ASP A 351 -21.16 -7.14 -11.76
C ASP A 351 -19.88 -7.18 -12.63
N ASN A 352 -19.60 -6.12 -13.38
CA ASN A 352 -18.46 -6.07 -14.28
C ASN A 352 -17.15 -5.79 -13.51
N HIS A 353 -16.22 -6.73 -13.54
CA HIS A 353 -14.94 -6.64 -12.87
C HIS A 353 -14.12 -5.42 -13.37
N LEU A 354 -14.07 -5.20 -14.69
CA LEU A 354 -13.33 -4.06 -15.27
C LEU A 354 -13.89 -2.71 -14.78
N ARG A 355 -15.23 -2.58 -14.65
CA ARG A 355 -15.85 -1.38 -14.06
C ARG A 355 -15.37 -1.16 -12.63
N ARG A 356 -15.37 -2.23 -11.80
CA ARG A 356 -14.93 -2.14 -10.41
C ARG A 356 -13.48 -1.67 -10.32
N MET A 357 -12.57 -2.34 -11.04
CA MET A 357 -11.16 -1.94 -11.08
C MET A 357 -10.97 -0.49 -11.51
N SER A 358 -11.69 -0.04 -12.53
CA SER A 358 -11.63 1.33 -13.00
C SER A 358 -12.12 2.34 -11.96
N ALA A 359 -13.19 2.02 -11.23
CA ALA A 359 -13.71 2.84 -10.15
C ALA A 359 -12.73 2.90 -8.96
N ASP A 360 -12.18 1.76 -8.57
CA ASP A 360 -11.24 1.65 -7.47
C ASP A 360 -9.96 2.44 -7.76
N ILE A 361 -9.39 2.31 -8.95
CA ILE A 361 -8.22 3.08 -9.38
C ILE A 361 -8.54 4.58 -9.45
N ALA A 362 -9.74 4.95 -9.89
CA ALA A 362 -10.15 6.36 -9.92
C ALA A 362 -10.21 6.95 -8.51
N MET A 363 -10.75 6.22 -7.53
CA MET A 363 -10.79 6.66 -6.13
C MET A 363 -9.39 6.71 -5.53
N LEU A 364 -8.58 5.66 -5.70
CA LEU A 364 -7.20 5.62 -5.20
C LEU A 364 -6.35 6.77 -5.75
N SER A 365 -6.62 7.21 -6.97
CA SER A 365 -5.89 8.33 -7.58
C SER A 365 -6.06 9.67 -6.83
N THR A 366 -6.98 9.74 -5.88
CA THR A 366 -7.20 10.92 -5.02
C THR A 366 -6.67 10.75 -3.60
N HIS A 367 -6.01 9.63 -3.31
CA HIS A 367 -5.48 9.35 -1.97
C HIS A 367 -4.25 10.23 -1.66
N ALA A 368 -4.17 10.72 -0.43
CA ALA A 368 -3.12 11.65 0.02
C ALA A 368 -1.68 11.09 -0.14
N VAL A 369 -1.51 9.76 -0.12
CA VAL A 369 -0.19 9.12 -0.30
C VAL A 369 0.44 9.39 -1.67
N HIS A 370 -0.37 9.74 -2.67
CA HIS A 370 0.13 10.07 -4.01
C HIS A 370 0.67 11.49 -4.13
N GLY A 371 0.51 12.28 -3.07
CA GLY A 371 0.73 13.71 -3.13
C GLY A 371 -0.24 14.36 -4.13
N GLU A 372 -0.24 15.64 -4.17
CA GLU A 372 -0.95 16.34 -5.21
C GLU A 372 -0.06 16.33 -6.47
N TYR A 373 -0.41 15.50 -7.45
CA TYR A 373 0.34 15.38 -8.71
C TYR A 373 0.67 16.75 -9.30
N ASP A 374 -0.30 17.68 -9.28
CA ASP A 374 -0.11 19.02 -9.81
C ASP A 374 0.90 19.84 -8.99
N VAL A 375 0.98 19.63 -7.66
CA VAL A 375 1.99 20.25 -6.79
C VAL A 375 3.37 19.73 -7.13
N MET A 376 3.53 18.42 -7.31
CA MET A 376 4.81 17.84 -7.72
C MET A 376 5.22 18.29 -9.12
N MET A 377 4.27 18.41 -10.05
CA MET A 377 4.50 18.94 -11.39
C MET A 377 4.94 20.41 -11.35
N ASP A 378 4.33 21.24 -10.49
CA ASP A 378 4.73 22.63 -10.33
C ASP A 378 6.15 22.74 -9.73
N ARG A 379 6.45 21.94 -8.69
CA ARG A 379 7.81 21.90 -8.12
C ARG A 379 8.85 21.56 -9.17
N TYR A 380 8.60 20.56 -10.02
CA TYR A 380 9.53 20.16 -11.08
C TYR A 380 9.64 21.21 -12.19
N ALA A 381 8.52 21.82 -12.58
CA ALA A 381 8.53 22.91 -13.55
C ALA A 381 9.34 24.10 -13.02
N ARG A 382 9.17 24.48 -11.78
CA ARG A 382 9.93 25.56 -11.12
C ARG A 382 11.42 25.25 -11.11
N TRP A 383 11.79 24.00 -10.79
CA TRP A 383 13.19 23.57 -10.81
C TRP A 383 13.78 23.67 -12.23
N LEU A 384 13.10 23.10 -13.24
CA LEU A 384 13.54 23.15 -14.65
C LEU A 384 13.69 24.57 -15.19
N LEU A 385 12.84 25.50 -14.72
CA LEU A 385 12.83 26.90 -15.15
C LEU A 385 13.75 27.78 -14.29
N GLY A 386 14.46 27.21 -13.31
CA GLY A 386 15.36 27.97 -12.43
C GLY A 386 14.65 28.94 -11.48
N MET A 387 13.36 28.72 -11.18
CA MET A 387 12.54 29.63 -10.37
C MET A 387 12.72 29.45 -8.84
N GLY A 388 13.43 28.40 -8.39
CA GLY A 388 13.47 28.00 -6.99
C GLY A 388 12.15 27.41 -6.47
N LEU A 389 12.12 27.02 -5.20
CA LEU A 389 10.89 26.51 -4.56
C LEU A 389 9.86 27.63 -4.37
N ALA A 390 8.57 27.25 -4.31
CA ALA A 390 7.53 28.20 -3.91
C ALA A 390 7.72 28.63 -2.46
N PRO A 391 7.38 29.88 -2.08
CA PRO A 391 7.55 30.37 -0.71
C PRO A 391 6.80 29.55 0.37
N ASP A 392 5.73 28.90 -0.02
CA ASP A 392 4.87 28.04 0.80
C ASP A 392 5.21 26.54 0.68
N ASP A 393 6.21 26.20 -0.15
CA ASP A 393 6.67 24.82 -0.29
C ASP A 393 7.27 24.32 1.03
N PRO A 394 6.85 23.14 1.55
CA PRO A 394 7.42 22.58 2.78
C PRO A 394 8.94 22.43 2.74
N GLY A 395 9.52 22.13 1.58
CA GLY A 395 10.98 22.03 1.39
C GLY A 395 11.70 23.38 1.45
N ALA A 396 11.02 24.50 1.18
CA ALA A 396 11.62 25.83 1.27
C ALA A 396 11.92 26.26 2.71
N ARG A 397 11.34 25.59 3.71
CA ARG A 397 11.59 25.86 5.15
C ARG A 397 12.74 25.04 5.71
N MET A 398 13.29 24.10 4.93
CA MET A 398 14.38 23.21 5.35
C MET A 398 15.75 23.62 4.77
N THR A 399 15.81 24.66 3.96
CA THR A 399 17.05 25.29 3.45
C THR A 399 17.33 26.59 4.20
#